data_f30edecb945473b00ba298ebfade71ef
#
_entry.id   f30edecb945473b00ba298ebfade71ef
#
_cell.length_a   1.000
_cell.length_b   1.000
_cell.length_c   1.000
_cell.angle_alpha   90.00
_cell.angle_beta   90.00
_cell.angle_gamma   90.00
#
_symmetry.space_group_name_H-M   'P 1'
#
loop_
_entity.id
_entity.type
_entity.pdbx_description
1 polymer ?
#
loop_
_entity_poly.entity_id
_entity_poly.type
_entity_poly.pdbx_seq_one_letter_code
_entity_poly.pdbx_strand_id
1 'polypeptide(L)'
;MKYKVRIAEYGDLDKISAIEKATMGNYTYVDTAWNYFNNSPGAFLCRYDNDLMVGIAHLALLPDNSGWFEALRVHPDHQNKGVGKALYEKALELIKEKYHCKSLSMYTGRKNVRSSGLAEKYGLINVYDHKEYAYQVTEYKNAHDYYYADWRRAEELALPLKEEYGGFVSVNRTWYGINRENVRWMADQNFFYEDGQGNFVCAGTRFQHGAKLFVLMLGGDYKKGLDFAVNLAKARNIPTVTCTFTACNEKLEKALQEYGFEYCFELITRERVF
;
A
#
# COMPACT_ATOMS: atom_id res chain seq x y z
N MET A 1 -9.29 -35.28 0.55
CA MET A 1 -9.01 -34.14 -0.34
C MET A 1 -8.03 -33.20 0.37
N LYS A 2 -6.84 -33.04 -0.16
CA LYS A 2 -5.85 -32.15 0.46
C LYS A 2 -5.89 -30.83 -0.27
N TYR A 3 -6.55 -29.84 0.32
CA TYR A 3 -6.39 -28.47 -0.08
C TYR A 3 -4.93 -28.05 0.08
N LYS A 4 -4.27 -27.71 -1.01
CA LYS A 4 -2.85 -27.33 -0.99
C LYS A 4 -2.72 -25.83 -1.19
N VAL A 5 -2.02 -25.14 -0.27
CA VAL A 5 -1.52 -23.78 -0.52
C VAL A 5 -0.07 -23.90 -1.00
N ARG A 6 0.26 -23.25 -2.11
CA ARG A 6 1.64 -23.17 -2.62
C ARG A 6 1.97 -21.73 -3.01
N ILE A 7 3.24 -21.48 -3.21
CA ILE A 7 3.71 -20.25 -3.85
C ILE A 7 3.35 -20.32 -5.34
N ALA A 8 2.90 -19.20 -5.89
CA ALA A 8 2.57 -19.06 -7.30
C ALA A 8 3.83 -19.17 -8.16
N GLU A 9 3.66 -19.71 -9.36
CA GLU A 9 4.65 -19.72 -10.42
C GLU A 9 4.24 -18.73 -11.52
N TYR A 10 5.18 -18.37 -12.38
CA TYR A 10 4.90 -17.38 -13.43
C TYR A 10 3.72 -17.78 -14.33
N GLY A 11 3.55 -19.05 -14.60
CA GLY A 11 2.44 -19.59 -15.41
C GLY A 11 1.07 -19.61 -14.73
N ASP A 12 0.95 -19.16 -13.49
CA ASP A 12 -0.33 -19.09 -12.78
C ASP A 12 -1.13 -17.81 -13.07
N LEU A 13 -0.56 -16.83 -13.76
CA LEU A 13 -1.13 -15.50 -13.94
C LEU A 13 -2.57 -15.53 -14.45
N ASP A 14 -2.89 -16.32 -15.48
CA ASP A 14 -4.24 -16.40 -16.04
C ASP A 14 -5.27 -16.86 -14.99
N LYS A 15 -4.89 -17.85 -14.16
CA LYS A 15 -5.75 -18.37 -13.09
C LYS A 15 -5.91 -17.35 -11.96
N ILE A 16 -4.84 -16.64 -11.62
CA ILE A 16 -4.82 -15.56 -10.62
C ILE A 16 -5.74 -14.42 -11.07
N SER A 17 -5.60 -13.96 -12.30
CA SER A 17 -6.45 -12.92 -12.91
C SER A 17 -7.92 -13.33 -12.96
N ALA A 18 -8.22 -14.61 -13.24
CA ALA A 18 -9.58 -15.13 -13.18
C ALA A 18 -10.19 -15.05 -11.77
N ILE A 19 -9.42 -15.40 -10.72
CA ILE A 19 -9.86 -15.26 -9.33
C ILE A 19 -10.10 -13.80 -8.97
N GLU A 20 -9.19 -12.90 -9.35
CA GLU A 20 -9.36 -11.48 -9.08
C GLU A 20 -10.62 -10.93 -9.77
N LYS A 21 -10.80 -11.22 -11.04
CA LYS A 21 -11.98 -10.79 -11.81
C LYS A 21 -13.29 -11.33 -11.22
N ALA A 22 -13.32 -12.58 -10.78
CA ALA A 22 -14.49 -13.18 -10.13
C ALA A 22 -14.86 -12.52 -8.80
N THR A 23 -13.88 -11.91 -8.11
CA THR A 23 -14.07 -11.29 -6.78
C THR A 23 -14.22 -9.77 -6.82
N MET A 24 -13.60 -9.09 -7.80
CA MET A 24 -13.50 -7.63 -7.87
C MET A 24 -14.21 -7.03 -9.10
N GLY A 25 -14.73 -7.86 -10.00
CA GLY A 25 -15.33 -7.39 -11.24
C GLY A 25 -14.30 -6.67 -12.12
N ASN A 26 -14.55 -5.41 -12.44
CA ASN A 26 -13.65 -4.59 -13.27
C ASN A 26 -12.52 -3.90 -12.50
N TYR A 27 -12.48 -4.02 -11.17
CA TYR A 27 -11.44 -3.39 -10.34
C TYR A 27 -10.24 -4.31 -10.12
N THR A 28 -9.68 -4.82 -11.20
CA THR A 28 -8.52 -5.72 -11.20
C THR A 28 -7.21 -4.95 -11.33
N TYR A 29 -6.13 -5.47 -10.75
CA TYR A 29 -4.79 -4.86 -10.85
C TYR A 29 -3.65 -5.88 -10.80
N VAL A 30 -3.92 -7.13 -10.41
CA VAL A 30 -2.87 -8.12 -10.19
C VAL A 30 -2.13 -8.46 -11.49
N ASP A 31 -2.83 -8.52 -12.62
CA ASP A 31 -2.23 -8.77 -13.93
C ASP A 31 -1.21 -7.67 -14.29
N THR A 32 -1.57 -6.40 -14.14
CA THR A 32 -0.68 -5.27 -14.41
C THR A 32 0.45 -5.11 -13.37
N ALA A 33 0.21 -5.57 -12.14
CA ALA A 33 1.17 -5.57 -11.04
C ALA A 33 1.98 -6.88 -10.95
N TRP A 34 1.72 -7.89 -11.79
CA TRP A 34 2.29 -9.22 -11.65
C TRP A 34 3.82 -9.25 -11.65
N ASN A 35 4.44 -8.53 -12.57
CA ASN A 35 5.90 -8.45 -12.60
C ASN A 35 6.48 -7.86 -11.32
N TYR A 36 5.81 -6.88 -10.73
CA TYR A 36 6.20 -6.31 -9.44
C TYR A 36 6.06 -7.36 -8.34
N PHE A 37 4.90 -8.01 -8.20
CA PHE A 37 4.67 -9.00 -7.16
C PHE A 37 5.58 -10.22 -7.25
N ASN A 38 5.87 -10.67 -8.46
CA ASN A 38 6.70 -11.86 -8.67
C ASN A 38 8.20 -11.59 -8.47
N ASN A 39 8.66 -10.34 -8.66
CA ASN A 39 10.06 -9.95 -8.50
C ASN A 39 10.36 -9.24 -7.17
N SER A 40 9.33 -8.86 -6.41
CA SER A 40 9.51 -8.23 -5.09
C SER A 40 9.76 -9.29 -4.01
N PRO A 41 10.50 -8.94 -2.93
CA PRO A 41 10.66 -9.83 -1.80
C PRO A 41 9.31 -10.24 -1.20
N GLY A 42 9.11 -11.55 -0.99
CA GLY A 42 7.87 -12.07 -0.43
C GLY A 42 7.40 -13.36 -1.10
N ALA A 43 6.08 -13.53 -1.19
CA ALA A 43 5.47 -14.69 -1.83
C ALA A 43 4.04 -14.40 -2.31
N PHE A 44 3.74 -14.72 -3.54
CA PHE A 44 2.36 -14.81 -4.00
C PHE A 44 1.82 -16.21 -3.73
N LEU A 45 0.70 -16.33 -3.02
CA LEU A 45 0.12 -17.58 -2.54
C LEU A 45 -1.10 -17.95 -3.36
N CYS A 46 -1.18 -19.21 -3.78
CA CYS A 46 -2.32 -19.79 -4.46
C CYS A 46 -2.85 -20.99 -3.67
N ARG A 47 -4.18 -21.03 -3.50
CA ARG A 47 -4.86 -22.18 -2.92
C ARG A 47 -5.65 -22.93 -3.98
N TYR A 48 -5.48 -24.24 -3.97
CA TYR A 48 -6.16 -25.16 -4.89
C TYR A 48 -7.15 -26.06 -4.15
N ASP A 49 -8.27 -26.35 -4.80
CA ASP A 49 -9.17 -27.46 -4.51
C ASP A 49 -9.06 -28.46 -5.67
N ASN A 50 -8.32 -29.56 -5.45
CA ASN A 50 -7.78 -30.39 -6.51
C ASN A 50 -6.97 -29.55 -7.51
N ASP A 51 -7.35 -29.50 -8.79
CA ASP A 51 -6.64 -28.74 -9.82
C ASP A 51 -7.23 -27.34 -10.06
N LEU A 52 -8.30 -26.99 -9.35
CA LEU A 52 -8.95 -25.69 -9.47
C LEU A 52 -8.34 -24.70 -8.48
N MET A 53 -7.82 -23.58 -8.97
CA MET A 53 -7.42 -22.45 -8.11
C MET A 53 -8.67 -21.79 -7.54
N VAL A 54 -8.74 -21.67 -6.21
CA VAL A 54 -9.93 -21.15 -5.50
C VAL A 54 -9.66 -19.93 -4.63
N GLY A 55 -8.41 -19.55 -4.48
CA GLY A 55 -8.05 -18.35 -3.74
C GLY A 55 -6.58 -17.97 -3.90
N ILE A 56 -6.31 -16.69 -3.69
CA ILE A 56 -4.99 -16.06 -3.80
C ILE A 56 -4.74 -15.10 -2.66
N ALA A 57 -3.47 -14.84 -2.37
CA ALA A 57 -3.01 -13.76 -1.50
C ALA A 57 -1.56 -13.41 -1.81
N HIS A 58 -1.14 -12.19 -1.52
CA HIS A 58 0.26 -11.78 -1.62
C HIS A 58 0.79 -11.41 -0.24
N LEU A 59 2.00 -11.86 0.04
CA LEU A 59 2.81 -11.49 1.20
C LEU A 59 4.02 -10.72 0.70
N ALA A 60 4.06 -9.41 0.91
CA ALA A 60 5.22 -8.58 0.63
C ALA A 60 6.11 -8.48 1.88
N LEU A 61 7.42 -8.46 1.67
CA LEU A 61 8.40 -8.12 2.70
C LEU A 61 8.82 -6.67 2.54
N LEU A 62 8.68 -5.89 3.60
CA LEU A 62 9.04 -4.48 3.60
C LEU A 62 10.50 -4.28 4.03
N PRO A 63 11.14 -3.15 3.65
CA PRO A 63 12.57 -2.91 3.90
C PRO A 63 12.96 -3.00 5.37
N ASP A 64 12.05 -2.68 6.29
CA ASP A 64 12.26 -2.73 7.74
C ASP A 64 12.00 -4.11 8.37
N ASN A 65 11.96 -5.15 7.55
CA ASN A 65 11.67 -6.52 7.95
C ASN A 65 10.26 -6.72 8.56
N SER A 66 9.30 -5.92 8.17
CA SER A 66 7.88 -6.20 8.42
C SER A 66 7.23 -6.89 7.22
N GLY A 67 6.18 -7.66 7.49
CA GLY A 67 5.38 -8.33 6.46
C GLY A 67 4.11 -7.54 6.16
N TRP A 68 3.73 -7.50 4.89
CA TRP A 68 2.49 -6.90 4.43
C TRP A 68 1.63 -7.91 3.69
N PHE A 69 0.41 -8.15 4.18
CA PHE A 69 -0.52 -9.12 3.60
C PHE A 69 -1.58 -8.40 2.76
N GLU A 70 -1.59 -8.66 1.48
CA GLU A 70 -2.43 -7.97 0.51
C GLU A 70 -3.03 -8.92 -0.53
N ALA A 71 -3.91 -8.41 -1.38
CA ALA A 71 -4.53 -9.16 -2.50
C ALA A 71 -5.22 -10.47 -2.10
N LEU A 72 -5.70 -10.60 -0.86
CA LEU A 72 -6.49 -11.77 -0.46
C LEU A 72 -7.80 -11.81 -1.24
N ARG A 73 -7.96 -12.83 -2.07
CA ARG A 73 -9.17 -13.07 -2.87
C ARG A 73 -9.57 -14.54 -2.73
N VAL A 74 -10.87 -14.79 -2.62
CA VAL A 74 -11.44 -16.14 -2.56
C VAL A 74 -12.58 -16.19 -3.56
N HIS A 75 -12.53 -17.16 -4.49
CA HIS A 75 -13.58 -17.35 -5.48
C HIS A 75 -14.97 -17.40 -4.80
N PRO A 76 -16.00 -16.71 -5.32
CA PRO A 76 -17.31 -16.61 -4.65
C PRO A 76 -17.86 -17.97 -4.21
N ASP A 77 -17.82 -18.99 -5.07
CA ASP A 77 -18.34 -20.34 -4.79
C ASP A 77 -17.55 -21.12 -3.73
N HIS A 78 -16.35 -20.63 -3.38
CA HIS A 78 -15.46 -21.25 -2.40
C HIS A 78 -15.29 -20.42 -1.12
N GLN A 79 -16.05 -19.35 -0.97
CA GLN A 79 -16.10 -18.58 0.28
C GLN A 79 -16.72 -19.41 1.40
N ASN A 80 -16.38 -19.08 2.66
CA ASN A 80 -16.80 -19.77 3.88
C ASN A 80 -16.36 -21.25 3.98
N LYS A 81 -15.53 -21.75 3.06
CA LYS A 81 -14.95 -23.11 3.06
C LYS A 81 -13.50 -23.16 3.58
N GLY A 82 -13.07 -22.15 4.34
CA GLY A 82 -11.74 -22.11 4.95
C GLY A 82 -10.59 -21.71 4.02
N VAL A 83 -10.87 -21.26 2.78
CA VAL A 83 -9.84 -20.86 1.80
C VAL A 83 -8.99 -19.69 2.32
N GLY A 84 -9.63 -18.59 2.73
CA GLY A 84 -8.93 -17.43 3.29
C GLY A 84 -8.15 -17.76 4.56
N LYS A 85 -8.71 -18.63 5.42
CA LYS A 85 -8.02 -19.13 6.62
C LYS A 85 -6.68 -19.80 6.27
N ALA A 86 -6.67 -20.71 5.30
CA ALA A 86 -5.45 -21.43 4.93
C ALA A 86 -4.40 -20.52 4.27
N LEU A 87 -4.83 -19.48 3.53
CA LEU A 87 -3.90 -18.47 2.98
C LEU A 87 -3.25 -17.65 4.10
N TYR A 88 -4.02 -17.25 5.14
CA TYR A 88 -3.48 -16.61 6.33
C TYR A 88 -2.49 -17.50 7.09
N GLU A 89 -2.85 -18.76 7.31
CA GLU A 89 -2.00 -19.73 8.00
C GLU A 89 -0.66 -19.91 7.27
N LYS A 90 -0.70 -20.00 5.94
CA LYS A 90 0.53 -20.12 5.14
C LYS A 90 1.36 -18.83 5.15
N ALA A 91 0.72 -17.66 5.13
CA ALA A 91 1.43 -16.39 5.27
C ALA A 91 2.12 -16.28 6.63
N LEU A 92 1.43 -16.65 7.72
CA LEU A 92 2.00 -16.65 9.08
C LEU A 92 3.13 -17.66 9.25
N GLU A 93 3.03 -18.86 8.64
CA GLU A 93 4.12 -19.84 8.59
C GLU A 93 5.36 -19.22 7.93
N LEU A 94 5.20 -18.62 6.74
CA LEU A 94 6.31 -18.01 6.01
C LEU A 94 6.95 -16.83 6.78
N ILE A 95 6.13 -15.98 7.39
CA ILE A 95 6.58 -14.85 8.22
C ILE A 95 7.48 -15.32 9.37
N LYS A 96 7.07 -16.38 10.05
CA LYS A 96 7.77 -16.87 11.24
C LYS A 96 8.97 -17.76 10.91
N GLU A 97 8.76 -18.73 10.02
CA GLU A 97 9.72 -19.82 9.82
C GLU A 97 10.72 -19.55 8.70
N LYS A 98 10.34 -18.76 7.69
CA LYS A 98 11.19 -18.49 6.54
C LYS A 98 11.77 -17.08 6.55
N TYR A 99 10.93 -16.08 6.81
CA TYR A 99 11.34 -14.68 6.66
C TYR A 99 11.72 -14.00 7.98
N HIS A 100 11.30 -14.57 9.12
CA HIS A 100 11.58 -14.05 10.47
C HIS A 100 11.22 -12.57 10.62
N CYS A 101 10.05 -12.18 10.09
CA CYS A 101 9.61 -10.78 10.15
C CYS A 101 9.18 -10.41 11.57
N LYS A 102 9.37 -9.14 11.93
CA LYS A 102 8.99 -8.60 13.24
C LYS A 102 7.48 -8.39 13.42
N SER A 103 6.75 -8.21 12.30
CA SER A 103 5.29 -8.03 12.31
C SER A 103 4.65 -8.50 11.01
N LEU A 104 3.33 -8.68 11.03
CA LEU A 104 2.48 -8.84 9.86
C LEU A 104 1.35 -7.83 9.93
N SER A 105 1.23 -7.00 8.89
CA SER A 105 0.18 -6.00 8.78
C SER A 105 -0.66 -6.19 7.52
N MET A 106 -1.87 -5.67 7.53
CA MET A 106 -2.78 -5.62 6.39
C MET A 106 -3.76 -4.45 6.54
N TYR A 107 -4.40 -4.07 5.44
CA TYR A 107 -5.51 -3.13 5.52
C TYR A 107 -6.83 -3.75 5.05
N THR A 108 -7.93 -3.12 5.48
CA THR A 108 -9.26 -3.38 4.92
C THR A 108 -10.14 -2.12 5.03
N GLY A 109 -11.21 -2.07 4.24
CA GLY A 109 -12.22 -1.03 4.42
C GLY A 109 -12.90 -1.15 5.79
N ARG A 110 -13.19 -0.02 6.45
CA ARG A 110 -13.81 0.00 7.78
C ARG A 110 -15.09 -0.85 7.86
N LYS A 111 -15.87 -0.89 6.79
CA LYS A 111 -17.14 -1.64 6.72
C LYS A 111 -16.96 -3.13 6.37
N ASN A 112 -15.73 -3.58 6.07
CA ASN A 112 -15.48 -4.98 5.66
C ASN A 112 -15.29 -5.88 6.89
N VAL A 113 -16.43 -6.22 7.54
CA VAL A 113 -16.47 -7.05 8.75
C VAL A 113 -15.85 -8.44 8.53
N ARG A 114 -16.00 -9.02 7.34
CA ARG A 114 -15.44 -10.34 7.02
C ARG A 114 -13.91 -10.34 7.06
N SER A 115 -13.29 -9.38 6.38
CA SER A 115 -11.83 -9.26 6.34
C SER A 115 -11.28 -8.93 7.73
N SER A 116 -11.93 -8.00 8.45
CA SER A 116 -11.58 -7.62 9.82
C SER A 116 -11.65 -8.81 10.78
N GLY A 117 -12.75 -9.56 10.80
CA GLY A 117 -12.93 -10.71 11.67
C GLY A 117 -11.94 -11.85 11.35
N LEU A 118 -11.55 -12.03 10.09
CA LEU A 118 -10.52 -12.99 9.74
C LEU A 118 -9.15 -12.56 10.27
N ALA A 119 -8.78 -11.29 10.11
CA ALA A 119 -7.51 -10.75 10.64
C ALA A 119 -7.44 -10.85 12.18
N GLU A 120 -8.52 -10.47 12.87
CA GLU A 120 -8.63 -10.60 14.34
C GLU A 120 -8.43 -12.02 14.84
N LYS A 121 -9.00 -13.00 14.12
CA LYS A 121 -8.83 -14.42 14.47
C LYS A 121 -7.36 -14.87 14.47
N TYR A 122 -6.51 -14.21 13.71
CA TYR A 122 -5.07 -14.47 13.66
C TYR A 122 -4.25 -13.49 14.50
N GLY A 123 -4.92 -12.71 15.37
CA GLY A 123 -4.29 -11.83 16.33
C GLY A 123 -3.80 -10.51 15.75
N LEU A 124 -4.31 -10.10 14.57
CA LEU A 124 -4.06 -8.76 14.05
C LEU A 124 -5.06 -7.79 14.68
N ILE A 125 -4.57 -6.88 15.51
CA ILE A 125 -5.38 -5.84 16.16
C ILE A 125 -5.47 -4.61 15.27
N ASN A 126 -6.50 -3.78 15.46
CA ASN A 126 -6.57 -2.48 14.82
C ASN A 126 -5.51 -1.55 15.42
N VAL A 127 -4.66 -0.96 14.57
CA VAL A 127 -3.61 -0.03 15.01
C VAL A 127 -3.91 1.40 14.58
N TYR A 128 -4.45 1.60 13.36
CA TYR A 128 -4.75 2.93 12.84
C TYR A 128 -6.00 2.94 11.96
N ASP A 129 -6.71 4.07 12.05
CA ASP A 129 -7.74 4.48 11.11
C ASP A 129 -7.13 5.43 10.09
N HIS A 130 -7.50 5.28 8.83
CA HIS A 130 -6.99 6.08 7.72
C HIS A 130 -8.13 6.64 6.89
N LYS A 131 -7.87 7.80 6.29
CA LYS A 131 -8.70 8.40 5.26
C LYS A 131 -7.93 8.45 3.94
N GLU A 132 -8.64 8.25 2.83
CA GLU A 132 -8.08 8.42 1.49
C GLU A 132 -8.82 9.56 0.78
N TYR A 133 -8.03 10.47 0.20
CA TYR A 133 -8.48 11.58 -0.61
C TYR A 133 -7.83 11.52 -1.99
N ALA A 134 -8.50 11.99 -3.03
CA ALA A 134 -7.98 12.00 -4.40
C ALA A 134 -8.25 13.34 -5.08
N TYR A 135 -7.35 13.73 -5.97
CA TYR A 135 -7.43 14.90 -6.83
C TYR A 135 -7.31 14.49 -8.29
N GLN A 136 -8.24 14.96 -9.13
CA GLN A 136 -8.20 14.74 -10.58
C GLN A 136 -7.29 15.78 -11.23
N VAL A 137 -6.27 15.29 -11.95
CA VAL A 137 -5.25 16.11 -12.60
C VAL A 137 -5.76 16.59 -13.94
N THR A 138 -6.20 17.84 -14.01
CA THR A 138 -6.72 18.45 -15.25
C THR A 138 -5.73 19.42 -15.87
N GLU A 139 -5.01 20.20 -15.08
CA GLU A 139 -4.14 21.29 -15.50
C GLU A 139 -2.85 21.35 -14.68
N TYR A 140 -1.85 22.09 -15.15
CA TYR A 140 -0.66 22.43 -14.37
C TYR A 140 -1.01 23.47 -13.28
N LYS A 141 -0.35 23.37 -12.15
CA LYS A 141 -0.41 24.31 -11.03
C LYS A 141 0.81 25.24 -11.05
N ASN A 142 0.96 26.09 -10.01
CA ASN A 142 2.13 26.95 -9.91
C ASN A 142 3.42 26.12 -9.92
N ALA A 143 4.40 26.58 -10.68
CA ALA A 143 5.70 25.95 -10.74
C ALA A 143 6.49 26.25 -9.46
N HIS A 144 7.12 25.23 -8.92
CA HIS A 144 8.02 25.29 -7.78
C HIS A 144 9.26 24.46 -8.10
N ASP A 145 10.44 25.00 -7.80
CA ASP A 145 11.72 24.32 -8.04
C ASP A 145 11.96 23.30 -6.91
N TYR A 146 11.76 22.03 -7.24
CA TYR A 146 12.04 20.90 -6.38
C TYR A 146 13.07 19.99 -7.05
N TYR A 147 13.97 19.44 -6.25
CA TYR A 147 14.98 18.46 -6.70
C TYR A 147 14.94 17.21 -5.81
N TYR A 148 15.54 16.14 -6.29
CA TYR A 148 15.60 14.89 -5.53
C TYR A 148 16.44 15.03 -4.26
N ALA A 149 15.88 14.58 -3.14
CA ALA A 149 16.63 14.43 -1.90
C ALA A 149 17.21 13.01 -1.81
N ASP A 150 18.51 12.94 -1.50
CA ASP A 150 19.14 11.65 -1.22
C ASP A 150 18.61 11.05 0.10
N TRP A 151 19.00 9.81 0.39
CA TRP A 151 18.50 9.11 1.56
C TRP A 151 18.88 9.79 2.91
N ARG A 152 20.04 10.46 3.00
CA ARG A 152 20.43 11.20 4.21
C ARG A 152 19.51 12.37 4.45
N ARG A 153 19.28 13.12 3.38
CA ARG A 153 18.40 14.26 3.42
C ARG A 153 16.94 13.86 3.65
N ALA A 154 16.49 12.77 3.04
CA ALA A 154 15.16 12.21 3.27
C ALA A 154 14.93 11.81 4.74
N GLU A 155 15.94 11.20 5.42
CA GLU A 155 15.88 10.91 6.86
C GLU A 155 15.74 12.19 7.70
N GLU A 156 16.53 13.23 7.41
CA GLU A 156 16.44 14.52 8.11
C GLU A 156 15.07 15.17 8.00
N LEU A 157 14.44 15.06 6.83
CA LEU A 157 13.13 15.64 6.54
C LEU A 157 11.97 14.83 7.13
N ALA A 158 11.99 13.50 6.96
CA ALA A 158 10.86 12.64 7.26
C ALA A 158 10.80 12.16 8.73
N LEU A 159 11.94 11.78 9.34
CA LEU A 159 11.92 11.18 10.68
C LEU A 159 11.35 12.11 11.76
N PRO A 160 11.58 13.43 11.75
CA PRO A 160 10.98 14.35 12.72
C PRO A 160 9.45 14.43 12.65
N LEU A 161 8.85 14.11 11.50
CA LEU A 161 7.40 14.16 11.29
C LEU A 161 6.69 12.84 11.66
N LYS A 162 7.41 11.85 12.17
CA LYS A 162 6.86 10.53 12.48
C LYS A 162 5.58 10.59 13.31
N GLU A 163 5.58 11.37 14.39
CA GLU A 163 4.41 11.48 15.29
C GLU A 163 3.24 12.19 14.62
N GLU A 164 3.50 13.26 13.82
CA GLU A 164 2.48 13.99 13.07
C GLU A 164 1.75 13.07 12.07
N TYR A 165 2.46 12.09 11.51
CA TYR A 165 1.91 11.11 10.56
C TYR A 165 1.44 9.80 11.23
N GLY A 166 1.38 9.74 12.57
CA GLY A 166 0.97 8.54 13.30
C GLY A 166 1.91 7.34 13.08
N GLY A 167 3.18 7.62 12.74
CA GLY A 167 4.22 6.59 12.57
C GLY A 167 4.26 5.90 11.21
N PHE A 168 3.33 6.19 10.28
CA PHE A 168 3.23 5.47 9.00
C PHE A 168 2.89 6.39 7.83
N VAL A 169 3.36 5.99 6.65
CA VAL A 169 2.93 6.55 5.35
C VAL A 169 2.44 5.42 4.44
N SER A 170 1.59 5.74 3.47
CA SER A 170 0.98 4.75 2.59
C SER A 170 1.27 5.02 1.11
N VAL A 171 1.73 4.01 0.40
CA VAL A 171 1.84 3.99 -1.07
C VAL A 171 1.15 2.75 -1.63
N ASN A 172 0.24 2.93 -2.58
CA ASN A 172 -0.60 1.87 -3.13
C ASN A 172 -1.31 1.06 -2.01
N ARG A 173 -1.74 1.74 -0.93
CA ARG A 173 -2.37 1.10 0.24
C ARG A 173 -1.51 0.03 0.91
N THR A 174 -0.20 0.22 0.86
CA THR A 174 0.77 -0.50 1.68
C THR A 174 1.34 0.49 2.66
N TRP A 175 1.31 0.15 3.94
CA TRP A 175 1.76 1.04 5.01
C TRP A 175 3.19 0.72 5.40
N TYR A 176 4.03 1.73 5.29
CA TYR A 176 5.43 1.70 5.66
C TYR A 176 5.61 2.49 6.95
N GLY A 177 6.19 1.87 7.96
CA GLY A 177 6.59 2.60 9.16
C GLY A 177 7.58 3.71 8.83
N ILE A 178 7.45 4.88 9.46
CA ILE A 178 8.42 5.97 9.31
C ILE A 178 9.64 5.63 10.17
N ASN A 179 10.61 4.96 9.55
CA ASN A 179 11.90 4.53 10.09
C ASN A 179 12.98 4.66 9.02
N ARG A 180 14.25 4.50 9.41
CA ARG A 180 15.38 4.70 8.49
C ARG A 180 15.33 3.78 7.28
N GLU A 181 15.03 2.51 7.48
CA GLU A 181 15.03 1.49 6.43
C GLU A 181 14.00 1.83 5.34
N ASN A 182 12.77 2.13 5.74
CA ASN A 182 11.69 2.47 4.83
C ASN A 182 11.89 3.84 4.16
N VAL A 183 12.39 4.84 4.90
CA VAL A 183 12.69 6.18 4.34
C VAL A 183 13.82 6.10 3.31
N ARG A 184 14.88 5.33 3.56
CA ARG A 184 15.95 5.07 2.59
C ARG A 184 15.41 4.40 1.34
N TRP A 185 14.61 3.36 1.52
CA TRP A 185 13.98 2.70 0.36
C TRP A 185 13.15 3.67 -0.48
N MET A 186 12.34 4.54 0.14
CA MET A 186 11.56 5.54 -0.58
C MET A 186 12.47 6.55 -1.31
N ALA A 187 13.57 6.96 -0.70
CA ALA A 187 14.54 7.85 -1.33
C ALA A 187 15.22 7.18 -2.54
N ASP A 188 15.62 5.91 -2.42
CA ASP A 188 16.20 5.11 -3.51
C ASP A 188 15.21 4.88 -4.66
N GLN A 189 13.90 4.94 -4.40
CA GLN A 189 12.85 4.95 -5.43
C GLN A 189 12.62 6.34 -6.04
N ASN A 190 13.40 7.38 -5.66
CA ASN A 190 13.21 8.76 -6.06
C ASN A 190 11.82 9.32 -5.68
N PHE A 191 11.33 9.02 -4.48
CA PHE A 191 10.05 9.55 -4.00
C PHE A 191 10.19 10.88 -3.26
N PHE A 192 11.39 11.24 -2.76
CA PHE A 192 11.61 12.47 -2.02
C PHE A 192 12.08 13.62 -2.92
N TYR A 193 11.40 14.74 -2.80
CA TYR A 193 11.71 16.00 -3.49
C TYR A 193 11.67 17.14 -2.49
N GLU A 194 12.61 18.08 -2.58
CA GLU A 194 12.68 19.26 -1.70
C GLU A 194 13.06 20.53 -2.49
N ASP A 195 12.82 21.71 -1.89
CA ASP A 195 13.20 23.03 -2.45
C ASP A 195 14.43 23.66 -1.77
N GLY A 196 15.08 22.98 -0.81
CA GLY A 196 16.19 23.51 -0.03
C GLY A 196 15.81 24.56 1.02
N GLN A 197 14.53 24.89 1.15
CA GLN A 197 14.01 25.87 2.12
C GLN A 197 13.18 25.21 3.22
N GLY A 198 13.21 23.87 3.31
CA GLY A 198 12.47 23.08 4.27
C GLY A 198 11.08 22.62 3.78
N ASN A 199 10.71 22.93 2.54
CA ASN A 199 9.53 22.35 1.93
C ASN A 199 9.91 21.07 1.21
N PHE A 200 9.15 19.99 1.43
CA PHE A 200 9.36 18.74 0.75
C PHE A 200 8.06 17.99 0.48
N VAL A 201 8.13 17.09 -0.47
CA VAL A 201 7.08 16.11 -0.76
C VAL A 201 7.70 14.73 -0.97
N CYS A 202 7.14 13.73 -0.30
CA CYS A 202 7.38 12.33 -0.63
C CYS A 202 6.21 11.85 -1.47
N ALA A 203 6.45 11.56 -2.75
CA ALA A 203 5.43 11.14 -3.70
C ALA A 203 5.94 10.05 -4.64
N GLY A 204 5.16 9.00 -4.82
CA GLY A 204 5.57 7.88 -5.66
C GLY A 204 4.48 6.83 -5.85
N THR A 205 4.87 5.69 -6.45
CA THR A 205 3.98 4.55 -6.66
C THR A 205 4.78 3.24 -6.71
N ARG A 206 4.27 2.17 -6.10
CA ARG A 206 4.90 0.84 -6.09
C ARG A 206 4.71 0.11 -7.41
N PHE A 207 3.51 0.15 -7.94
CA PHE A 207 3.08 -0.52 -9.17
C PHE A 207 1.96 0.29 -9.83
N GLN A 208 1.61 -0.01 -11.09
CA GLN A 208 0.63 0.74 -11.89
C GLN A 208 1.00 2.22 -12.05
N HIS A 209 2.25 2.48 -12.46
CA HIS A 209 2.85 3.80 -12.52
C HIS A 209 2.08 4.83 -13.35
N GLY A 210 1.20 4.41 -14.26
CA GLY A 210 0.36 5.30 -15.07
C GLY A 210 -1.02 5.60 -14.48
N ALA A 211 -1.43 4.95 -13.38
CA ALA A 211 -2.79 5.06 -12.88
C ALA A 211 -2.96 6.15 -11.81
N LYS A 212 -2.05 6.18 -10.82
CA LYS A 212 -2.11 7.09 -9.68
C LYS A 212 -0.72 7.47 -9.20
N LEU A 213 -0.55 8.72 -8.79
CA LEU A 213 0.58 9.18 -7.98
C LEU A 213 0.10 9.29 -6.53
N PHE A 214 0.84 8.70 -5.60
CA PHE A 214 0.52 8.80 -4.17
C PHE A 214 1.40 9.87 -3.52
N VAL A 215 0.78 10.81 -2.81
CA VAL A 215 1.46 11.71 -1.88
C VAL A 215 1.48 11.02 -0.53
N LEU A 216 2.68 10.70 -0.05
CA LEU A 216 2.91 9.96 1.18
C LEU A 216 3.12 10.89 2.35
N MET A 217 3.88 11.98 2.12
CA MET A 217 4.26 12.95 3.15
C MET A 217 4.50 14.31 2.54
N LEU A 218 4.17 15.34 3.29
CA LEU A 218 4.45 16.75 3.00
C LEU A 218 5.13 17.37 4.22
N GLY A 219 6.07 18.28 3.99
CA GLY A 219 6.66 19.12 5.02
C GLY A 219 6.78 20.57 4.57
N GLY A 220 6.76 21.50 5.53
CA GLY A 220 6.78 22.91 5.25
C GLY A 220 5.45 23.45 4.69
N ASP A 221 5.48 24.12 3.56
CA ASP A 221 4.30 24.63 2.85
C ASP A 221 3.64 23.51 2.04
N TYR A 222 2.54 22.95 2.57
CA TYR A 222 1.80 21.86 1.94
C TYR A 222 1.25 22.21 0.56
N LYS A 223 0.85 23.49 0.34
CA LYS A 223 0.32 23.92 -0.94
C LYS A 223 1.38 23.83 -2.04
N LYS A 224 2.62 24.26 -1.76
CA LYS A 224 3.74 24.12 -2.71
C LYS A 224 4.03 22.65 -3.03
N GLY A 225 4.05 21.78 -2.01
CA GLY A 225 4.25 20.34 -2.20
C GLY A 225 3.14 19.70 -3.04
N LEU A 226 1.88 20.08 -2.83
CA LEU A 226 0.74 19.59 -3.62
C LEU A 226 0.77 20.13 -5.06
N ASP A 227 1.10 21.40 -5.28
CA ASP A 227 1.31 21.96 -6.63
C ASP A 227 2.38 21.18 -7.38
N PHE A 228 3.51 20.88 -6.73
CA PHE A 228 4.58 20.06 -7.31
C PHE A 228 4.09 18.63 -7.63
N ALA A 229 3.41 17.96 -6.71
CA ALA A 229 2.90 16.61 -6.92
C ALA A 229 1.89 16.53 -8.08
N VAL A 230 1.00 17.52 -8.21
CA VAL A 230 0.07 17.63 -9.33
C VAL A 230 0.80 17.86 -10.64
N ASN A 231 1.80 18.75 -10.67
CA ASN A 231 2.64 19.00 -11.85
C ASN A 231 3.43 17.77 -12.26
N LEU A 232 3.99 17.04 -11.29
CA LEU A 232 4.70 15.77 -11.53
C LEU A 232 3.77 14.72 -12.15
N ALA A 233 2.55 14.58 -11.61
CA ALA A 233 1.54 13.67 -12.15
C ALA A 233 1.13 14.07 -13.57
N LYS A 234 0.89 15.38 -13.82
CA LYS A 234 0.55 15.91 -15.15
C LYS A 234 1.65 15.63 -16.17
N ALA A 235 2.90 15.91 -15.80
CA ALA A 235 4.07 15.66 -16.68
C ALA A 235 4.24 14.17 -17.03
N ARG A 236 3.81 13.27 -16.14
CA ARG A 236 3.84 11.81 -16.33
C ARG A 236 2.56 11.24 -16.93
N ASN A 237 1.60 12.07 -17.33
CA ASN A 237 0.26 11.68 -17.81
C ASN A 237 -0.50 10.79 -16.81
N ILE A 238 -0.31 11.01 -15.52
CA ILE A 238 -1.04 10.31 -14.45
C ILE A 238 -2.30 11.11 -14.12
N PRO A 239 -3.50 10.52 -14.25
CA PRO A 239 -4.75 11.27 -14.13
C PRO A 239 -5.16 11.62 -12.71
N THR A 240 -4.57 10.97 -11.69
CA THR A 240 -5.04 11.11 -10.31
C THR A 240 -3.87 11.18 -9.34
N VAL A 241 -3.90 12.19 -8.44
CA VAL A 241 -3.07 12.23 -7.25
C VAL A 241 -3.90 11.76 -6.06
N THR A 242 -3.36 10.83 -5.27
CA THR A 242 -4.06 10.24 -4.10
C THR A 242 -3.22 10.43 -2.85
N CYS A 243 -3.86 10.74 -1.73
CA CYS A 243 -3.22 10.77 -0.42
C CYS A 243 -4.00 9.87 0.54
N THR A 244 -3.31 8.90 1.16
CA THR A 244 -3.86 8.05 2.22
C THR A 244 -3.06 8.30 3.49
N PHE A 245 -3.70 8.73 4.55
CA PHE A 245 -3.05 9.19 5.78
C PHE A 245 -3.85 8.78 7.02
N THR A 246 -3.20 8.82 8.18
CA THR A 246 -3.85 8.52 9.47
C THR A 246 -4.93 9.56 9.78
N ALA A 247 -6.10 9.09 10.21
CA ALA A 247 -7.28 9.94 10.43
C ALA A 247 -7.08 11.04 11.51
N CYS A 248 -6.03 10.91 12.33
CA CYS A 248 -5.67 11.92 13.33
C CYS A 248 -4.86 13.10 12.78
N ASN A 249 -4.37 13.06 11.52
CA ASN A 249 -3.65 14.18 10.91
C ASN A 249 -4.61 15.20 10.33
N GLU A 250 -5.27 15.98 11.21
CA GLU A 250 -6.25 17.00 10.84
C GLU A 250 -5.64 18.12 10.00
N LYS A 251 -4.37 18.47 10.24
CA LYS A 251 -3.65 19.50 9.47
C LYS A 251 -3.54 19.09 7.99
N LEU A 252 -3.16 17.85 7.72
CA LEU A 252 -3.06 17.32 6.36
C LEU A 252 -4.45 17.22 5.72
N GLU A 253 -5.46 16.74 6.45
CA GLU A 253 -6.83 16.66 5.96
C GLU A 253 -7.34 18.01 5.51
N LYS A 254 -7.19 19.03 6.35
CA LYS A 254 -7.60 20.41 6.04
C LYS A 254 -6.88 20.94 4.79
N ALA A 255 -5.57 20.74 4.70
CA ALA A 255 -4.80 21.19 3.54
C ALA A 255 -5.24 20.49 2.24
N LEU A 256 -5.54 19.21 2.28
CA LEU A 256 -6.06 18.46 1.13
C LEU A 256 -7.44 18.99 0.69
N GLN A 257 -8.36 19.24 1.65
CA GLN A 257 -9.69 19.78 1.37
C GLN A 257 -9.61 21.19 0.78
N GLU A 258 -8.81 22.08 1.36
CA GLU A 258 -8.60 23.45 0.87
C GLU A 258 -7.96 23.47 -0.53
N TYR A 259 -7.16 22.46 -0.86
CA TYR A 259 -6.55 22.30 -2.18
C TYR A 259 -7.54 21.76 -3.24
N GLY A 260 -8.64 21.13 -2.81
CA GLY A 260 -9.67 20.56 -3.68
C GLY A 260 -9.56 19.03 -3.86
N PHE A 261 -8.88 18.32 -2.97
CA PHE A 261 -8.97 16.86 -2.91
C PHE A 261 -10.35 16.43 -2.40
N GLU A 262 -10.90 15.39 -3.00
CA GLU A 262 -12.18 14.82 -2.62
C GLU A 262 -11.99 13.56 -1.77
N TYR A 263 -12.82 13.42 -0.74
CA TYR A 263 -12.86 12.25 0.12
C TYR A 263 -13.29 11.01 -0.68
N CYS A 264 -12.56 9.92 -0.51
CA CYS A 264 -12.85 8.64 -1.16
C CYS A 264 -13.49 7.63 -0.19
N PHE A 265 -12.77 7.26 0.86
CA PHE A 265 -13.23 6.28 1.86
C PHE A 265 -12.31 6.18 3.08
N GLU A 266 -12.77 5.38 4.07
CA GLU A 266 -12.00 5.05 5.26
C GLU A 266 -11.46 3.62 5.18
N LEU A 267 -10.23 3.47 5.67
CA LEU A 267 -9.52 2.22 5.79
C LEU A 267 -9.09 2.01 7.24
N ILE A 268 -8.92 0.76 7.62
CA ILE A 268 -8.29 0.39 8.89
C ILE A 268 -7.06 -0.46 8.62
N THR A 269 -5.99 -0.21 9.36
CA THR A 269 -4.78 -1.05 9.34
C THR A 269 -4.76 -1.93 10.57
N ARG A 270 -4.50 -3.19 10.35
CA ARG A 270 -4.38 -4.20 11.38
C ARG A 270 -2.98 -4.78 11.39
N GLU A 271 -2.43 -4.99 12.57
CA GLU A 271 -1.08 -5.50 12.75
C GLU A 271 -1.02 -6.55 13.86
N ARG A 272 -0.13 -7.50 13.66
CA ARG A 272 0.36 -8.41 14.69
C ARG A 272 1.88 -8.33 14.75
N VAL A 273 2.40 -8.02 15.92
CA VAL A 273 3.85 -8.05 16.24
C VAL A 273 4.20 -9.43 16.78
N PHE A 274 5.43 -9.92 16.51
CA PHE A 274 5.93 -11.24 16.91
C PHE A 274 7.07 -11.16 17.90
#